data_e5d112bd9e3c3a2bee25175e95b588ee
#
_entry.id   e5d112bd9e3c3a2bee25175e95b588ee
#
_cell.length_a   1.000
_cell.length_b   1.000
_cell.length_c   1.000
_cell.angle_alpha   90.00
_cell.angle_beta   90.00
_cell.angle_gamma   90.00
#
_symmetry.space_group_name_H-M   'P 1'
#
loop_
_entity.id
_entity.type
_entity.pdbx_description
1 polymer ?
#
loop_
_entity_poly.entity_id
_entity_poly.type
_entity_poly.pdbx_seq_one_letter_code
_entity_poly.pdbx_strand_id
1 'polypeptide(L)'
;MDEKEEILEIFKKSKALLSGHFLLSSGLHSDIYFEKFQVLQYPEYVQILCKRLAEKFEKEKIEVVVGPTTGGIVIAYEVAKNLKTRSIFAESEGGKRIFKRGFQLNEGERTLIVDDILTTGGSINEVVNLVKEYKGNIIGIGVLLDRSGGKVKFDYPLKALATVEAKTYEPDNCPLCEEKVPLVKPGSKKIDLL
;
A
#
# COMPACT_ATOMS: atom_id res chain seq x y z
N MET A 1 12.14 -18.39 9.37
CA MET A 1 11.36 -17.61 8.38
C MET A 1 11.95 -16.22 8.39
N ASP A 2 12.26 -15.65 7.25
CA ASP A 2 12.77 -14.28 7.21
C ASP A 2 11.61 -13.27 7.38
N GLU A 3 11.94 -11.99 7.63
CA GLU A 3 10.93 -10.94 7.85
C GLU A 3 9.94 -10.83 6.68
N LYS A 4 10.45 -10.95 5.44
CA LYS A 4 9.65 -10.88 4.22
C LYS A 4 8.65 -12.04 4.13
N GLU A 5 9.08 -13.25 4.47
CA GLU A 5 8.22 -14.44 4.47
C GLU A 5 7.09 -14.30 5.48
N GLU A 6 7.39 -13.81 6.71
CA GLU A 6 6.37 -13.57 7.73
C GLU A 6 5.32 -12.55 7.26
N ILE A 7 5.76 -11.46 6.63
CA ILE A 7 4.84 -10.44 6.08
C ILE A 7 3.93 -11.04 5.00
N LEU A 8 4.50 -11.79 4.05
CA LEU A 8 3.73 -12.42 2.99
C LEU A 8 2.74 -13.46 3.50
N GLU A 9 3.11 -14.20 4.57
CA GLU A 9 2.19 -15.13 5.23
C GLU A 9 0.98 -14.42 5.86
N ILE A 10 1.14 -13.22 6.42
CA ILE A 10 0.01 -12.41 6.90
C ILE A 10 -0.93 -12.07 5.73
N PHE A 11 -0.38 -11.65 4.58
CA PHE A 11 -1.19 -11.34 3.40
C PHE A 11 -1.90 -12.58 2.83
N LYS A 12 -1.28 -13.76 2.87
CA LYS A 12 -1.93 -15.02 2.47
C LYS A 12 -3.04 -15.42 3.44
N LYS A 13 -2.75 -15.45 4.75
CA LYS A 13 -3.72 -15.82 5.80
C LYS A 13 -4.95 -14.92 5.79
N SER A 14 -4.77 -13.63 5.55
CA SER A 14 -5.87 -12.67 5.41
C SER A 14 -6.59 -12.76 4.06
N LYS A 15 -6.16 -13.62 3.14
CA LYS A 15 -6.63 -13.69 1.75
C LYS A 15 -6.44 -12.38 0.98
N ALA A 16 -5.55 -11.52 1.42
CA ALA A 16 -5.15 -10.31 0.71
C ALA A 16 -4.17 -10.58 -0.43
N LEU A 17 -3.45 -11.71 -0.38
CA LEU A 17 -2.62 -12.24 -1.46
C LEU A 17 -3.20 -13.57 -1.91
N LEU A 18 -3.68 -13.62 -3.15
CA LEU A 18 -4.23 -14.81 -3.80
C LEU A 18 -3.27 -15.29 -4.88
N SER A 19 -3.09 -16.62 -4.98
CA SER A 19 -2.38 -17.28 -6.07
C SER A 19 -3.37 -17.98 -6.97
N GLY A 20 -3.17 -17.92 -8.29
CA GLY A 20 -4.08 -18.50 -9.26
C GLY A 20 -3.86 -17.91 -10.66
N HIS A 21 -4.92 -17.84 -11.46
CA HIS A 21 -4.90 -17.24 -12.79
C HIS A 21 -5.92 -16.10 -12.85
N PHE A 22 -5.44 -14.87 -12.92
CA PHE A 22 -6.26 -13.67 -12.77
C PHE A 22 -6.22 -12.78 -14.01
N LEU A 23 -7.42 -12.29 -14.43
CA LEU A 23 -7.55 -11.24 -15.43
C LEU A 23 -7.48 -9.87 -14.73
N LEU A 24 -6.44 -9.11 -15.04
CA LEU A 24 -6.25 -7.75 -14.54
C LEU A 24 -7.10 -6.73 -15.32
N SER A 25 -7.33 -5.55 -14.74
CA SER A 25 -8.05 -4.45 -15.41
C SER A 25 -7.37 -3.94 -16.69
N SER A 26 -6.06 -4.17 -16.81
CA SER A 26 -5.28 -3.89 -18.02
C SER A 26 -5.53 -4.86 -19.17
N GLY A 27 -6.25 -5.98 -18.93
CA GLY A 27 -6.40 -7.08 -19.88
C GLY A 27 -5.31 -8.14 -19.79
N LEU A 28 -4.22 -7.87 -19.07
CA LEU A 28 -3.15 -8.85 -18.84
C LEU A 28 -3.59 -9.92 -17.84
N HIS A 29 -2.97 -11.09 -17.94
CA HIS A 29 -3.11 -12.18 -16.98
C HIS A 29 -2.02 -12.10 -15.90
N SER A 30 -2.29 -12.65 -14.71
CA SER A 30 -1.30 -12.70 -13.61
C SER A 30 -1.46 -13.97 -12.80
N ASP A 31 -0.36 -14.46 -12.25
CA ASP A 31 -0.30 -15.60 -11.33
C ASP A 31 -0.68 -15.25 -9.90
N ILE A 32 -0.76 -13.95 -9.59
CA ILE A 32 -1.15 -13.45 -8.27
C ILE A 32 -2.11 -12.27 -8.38
N TYR A 33 -2.96 -12.13 -7.36
CA TYR A 33 -3.86 -10.99 -7.20
C TYR A 33 -3.82 -10.46 -5.76
N PHE A 34 -3.88 -9.14 -5.61
CA PHE A 34 -3.91 -8.48 -4.31
C PHE A 34 -5.25 -7.82 -4.05
N GLU A 35 -5.98 -8.33 -3.05
CA GLU A 35 -7.19 -7.71 -2.51
C GLU A 35 -6.84 -7.02 -1.19
N LYS A 36 -6.29 -5.81 -1.32
CA LYS A 36 -5.67 -5.07 -0.21
C LYS A 36 -6.55 -4.86 1.01
N PHE A 37 -7.86 -4.70 0.83
CA PHE A 37 -8.77 -4.48 1.95
C PHE A 37 -8.97 -5.73 2.82
N GLN A 38 -8.64 -6.92 2.32
CA GLN A 38 -8.76 -8.15 3.10
C GLN A 38 -7.85 -8.18 4.32
N VAL A 39 -6.65 -7.62 4.26
CA VAL A 39 -5.77 -7.56 5.44
C VAL A 39 -6.23 -6.49 6.43
N LEU A 40 -6.83 -5.39 5.95
CA LEU A 40 -7.24 -4.27 6.82
C LEU A 40 -8.44 -4.60 7.73
N GLN A 41 -9.19 -5.66 7.45
CA GLN A 41 -10.28 -6.11 8.32
C GLN A 41 -9.81 -6.85 9.59
N TYR A 42 -8.50 -7.20 9.68
CA TYR A 42 -7.91 -7.91 10.82
C TYR A 42 -7.01 -6.97 11.62
N PRO A 43 -7.51 -6.34 12.71
CA PRO A 43 -6.74 -5.37 13.49
C PRO A 43 -5.40 -5.90 14.00
N GLU A 44 -5.34 -7.18 14.39
CA GLU A 44 -4.11 -7.83 14.82
C GLU A 44 -3.03 -7.88 13.73
N TYR A 45 -3.40 -8.11 12.47
CA TYR A 45 -2.45 -8.09 11.35
C TYR A 45 -2.00 -6.68 11.04
N VAL A 46 -2.94 -5.72 11.04
CA VAL A 46 -2.63 -4.31 10.83
C VAL A 46 -1.66 -3.82 11.90
N GLN A 47 -1.89 -4.17 13.17
CA GLN A 47 -1.01 -3.80 14.27
C GLN A 47 0.41 -4.33 14.08
N ILE A 48 0.57 -5.61 13.72
CA ILE A 48 1.88 -6.23 13.49
C ILE A 48 2.59 -5.52 12.33
N LEU A 49 1.92 -5.36 11.19
CA LEU A 49 2.48 -4.74 9.99
C LEU A 49 2.87 -3.29 10.23
N CYS A 50 1.98 -2.49 10.81
CA CYS A 50 2.22 -1.06 11.04
C CYS A 50 3.28 -0.82 12.13
N LYS A 51 3.40 -1.69 13.13
CA LYS A 51 4.49 -1.64 14.10
C LYS A 51 5.84 -1.83 13.40
N ARG A 52 5.99 -2.87 12.58
CA ARG A 52 7.22 -3.12 11.81
C ARG A 52 7.54 -1.98 10.84
N LEU A 53 6.52 -1.39 10.23
CA LEU A 53 6.72 -0.23 9.35
C LEU A 53 7.20 0.99 10.15
N ALA A 54 6.62 1.25 11.31
CA ALA A 54 7.02 2.35 12.20
C ALA A 54 8.48 2.19 12.68
N GLU A 55 8.91 0.99 13.04
CA GLU A 55 10.29 0.67 13.45
C GLU A 55 11.33 1.08 12.38
N LYS A 56 10.96 1.00 11.09
CA LYS A 56 11.85 1.47 10.02
C LYS A 56 12.08 2.99 10.03
N PHE A 57 11.24 3.77 10.73
CA PHE A 57 11.29 5.24 10.80
C PHE A 57 11.47 5.79 12.23
N GLU A 58 11.70 4.95 13.24
CA GLU A 58 11.77 5.36 14.65
C GLU A 58 12.84 6.43 14.94
N LYS A 59 13.95 6.43 14.16
CA LYS A 59 15.06 7.38 14.30
C LYS A 59 14.83 8.71 13.58
N GLU A 60 13.76 8.82 12.80
CA GLU A 60 13.55 9.93 11.86
C GLU A 60 12.80 11.12 12.47
N LYS A 61 12.43 11.08 13.76
CA LYS A 61 11.70 12.17 14.46
C LYS A 61 10.49 12.65 13.66
N ILE A 62 9.61 11.73 13.26
CA ILE A 62 8.38 12.04 12.52
C ILE A 62 7.43 12.82 13.43
N GLU A 63 6.82 13.89 12.91
CA GLU A 63 5.86 14.75 13.63
C GLU A 63 4.42 14.47 13.18
N VAL A 64 4.26 14.03 11.93
CA VAL A 64 2.95 13.69 11.38
C VAL A 64 3.06 12.54 10.38
N VAL A 65 2.08 11.63 10.40
CA VAL A 65 1.92 10.58 9.39
C VAL A 65 0.70 10.90 8.53
N VAL A 66 0.88 10.84 7.21
CA VAL A 66 -0.15 11.16 6.22
C VAL A 66 -0.43 9.95 5.34
N GLY A 67 -1.70 9.55 5.23
CA GLY A 67 -2.12 8.50 4.31
C GLY A 67 -3.20 8.98 3.32
N PRO A 68 -3.28 8.46 2.11
CA PRO A 68 -4.41 8.70 1.21
C PRO A 68 -5.65 7.93 1.67
N THR A 69 -6.84 8.43 1.39
CA THR A 69 -8.07 7.63 1.48
C THR A 69 -8.04 6.49 0.44
N THR A 70 -8.49 5.25 0.76
CA THR A 70 -9.19 4.83 1.97
C THR A 70 -8.28 3.96 2.86
N GLY A 71 -7.50 3.04 2.31
CA GLY A 71 -6.64 2.11 3.05
C GLY A 71 -5.56 2.83 3.86
N GLY A 72 -4.96 3.87 3.29
CA GLY A 72 -3.94 4.67 3.96
C GLY A 72 -4.40 5.35 5.26
N ILE A 73 -5.72 5.53 5.50
CA ILE A 73 -6.23 6.07 6.78
C ILE A 73 -5.85 5.13 7.92
N VAL A 74 -6.15 3.84 7.76
CA VAL A 74 -5.91 2.83 8.80
C VAL A 74 -4.41 2.69 9.05
N ILE A 75 -3.62 2.66 7.97
CA ILE A 75 -2.16 2.54 8.05
C ILE A 75 -1.55 3.77 8.73
N ALA A 76 -1.96 4.98 8.32
CA ALA A 76 -1.44 6.22 8.91
C ALA A 76 -1.75 6.31 10.41
N TYR A 77 -2.98 5.96 10.80
CA TYR A 77 -3.38 5.95 12.21
C TYR A 77 -2.52 4.99 13.06
N GLU A 78 -2.38 3.75 12.61
CA GLU A 78 -1.66 2.74 13.39
C GLU A 78 -0.13 2.98 13.38
N VAL A 79 0.45 3.46 12.27
CA VAL A 79 1.87 3.86 12.23
C VAL A 79 2.13 5.05 13.14
N ALA A 80 1.28 6.08 13.10
CA ALA A 80 1.40 7.25 13.96
C ALA A 80 1.31 6.89 15.45
N LYS A 81 0.39 6.00 15.81
CA LYS A 81 0.26 5.46 17.18
C LYS A 81 1.57 4.81 17.65
N ASN A 82 2.23 4.02 16.81
CA ASN A 82 3.51 3.40 17.14
C ASN A 82 4.65 4.43 17.25
N LEU A 83 4.65 5.46 16.40
CA LEU A 83 5.63 6.56 16.45
C LEU A 83 5.29 7.64 17.51
N LYS A 84 4.14 7.51 18.18
CA LYS A 84 3.63 8.48 19.20
C LYS A 84 3.50 9.89 18.64
N THR A 85 2.98 10.00 17.42
CA THR A 85 2.77 11.27 16.71
C THR A 85 1.33 11.37 16.21
N ARG A 86 0.97 12.48 15.57
CA ARG A 86 -0.36 12.68 15.02
C ARG A 86 -0.51 12.02 13.65
N SER A 87 -1.75 11.67 13.30
CA SER A 87 -2.13 11.13 11.99
C SER A 87 -3.15 12.03 11.33
N ILE A 88 -2.96 12.27 10.03
CA ILE A 88 -3.94 12.92 9.16
C ILE A 88 -4.08 12.13 7.87
N PHE A 89 -5.13 12.39 7.09
CA PHE A 89 -5.30 11.74 5.80
C PHE A 89 -5.74 12.73 4.72
N ALA A 90 -5.37 12.41 3.49
CA ALA A 90 -5.72 13.17 2.30
C ALA A 90 -6.91 12.54 1.59
N GLU A 91 -8.00 13.31 1.41
CA GLU A 91 -9.19 12.90 0.68
C GLU A 91 -9.07 13.25 -0.81
N SER A 92 -9.75 12.51 -1.66
CA SER A 92 -9.84 12.84 -3.08
C SER A 92 -11.05 13.75 -3.32
N GLU A 93 -10.84 14.88 -4.01
CA GLU A 93 -11.88 15.80 -4.44
C GLU A 93 -11.51 16.43 -5.78
N GLY A 94 -12.39 16.32 -6.75
CA GLY A 94 -12.15 16.89 -8.10
C GLY A 94 -10.88 16.37 -8.77
N GLY A 95 -10.47 15.12 -8.48
CA GLY A 95 -9.25 14.52 -9.03
C GLY A 95 -7.95 14.96 -8.35
N LYS A 96 -8.02 15.67 -7.24
CA LYS A 96 -6.87 16.09 -6.43
C LYS A 96 -6.96 15.55 -5.00
N ARG A 97 -5.83 15.44 -4.32
CA ARG A 97 -5.78 15.21 -2.87
C ARG A 97 -5.84 16.53 -2.14
N ILE A 98 -6.62 16.55 -1.07
CA ILE A 98 -6.77 17.73 -0.18
C ILE A 98 -6.86 17.29 1.28
N PHE A 99 -6.46 18.16 2.20
CA PHE A 99 -6.77 18.01 3.61
C PHE A 99 -8.14 18.64 3.88
N LYS A 100 -9.03 17.86 4.51
CA LYS A 100 -10.36 18.27 4.97
C LYS A 100 -10.46 18.12 6.49
N ARG A 101 -11.67 18.28 7.00
CA ARG A 101 -12.02 18.02 8.41
C ARG A 101 -11.20 18.82 9.41
N GLY A 102 -10.67 19.97 9.00
CA GLY A 102 -9.81 20.79 9.85
C GLY A 102 -8.38 20.26 10.02
N PHE A 103 -7.99 19.26 9.24
CA PHE A 103 -6.60 18.82 9.23
C PHE A 103 -5.70 19.91 8.66
N GLN A 104 -4.59 20.14 9.35
CA GLN A 104 -3.56 21.13 8.97
C GLN A 104 -2.20 20.46 8.98
N LEU A 105 -1.36 20.87 8.05
CA LEU A 105 0.06 20.55 8.01
C LEU A 105 0.83 21.85 8.14
N ASN A 106 1.76 21.92 9.09
CA ASN A 106 2.57 23.10 9.29
C ASN A 106 3.77 23.13 8.34
N GLU A 107 4.22 24.34 7.99
CA GLU A 107 5.45 24.51 7.21
C GLU A 107 6.64 23.88 7.95
N GLY A 108 7.43 23.06 7.24
CA GLY A 108 8.59 22.37 7.79
C GLY A 108 8.28 21.12 8.63
N GLU A 109 7.00 20.80 8.88
CA GLU A 109 6.61 19.66 9.71
C GLU A 109 7.11 18.32 9.13
N ARG A 110 7.83 17.56 9.95
CA ARG A 110 8.47 16.30 9.53
C ARG A 110 7.42 15.21 9.25
N THR A 111 7.18 14.97 7.98
CA THR A 111 6.07 14.20 7.47
C THR A 111 6.53 12.84 6.95
N LEU A 112 5.89 11.78 7.43
CA LEU A 112 5.95 10.43 6.84
C LEU A 112 4.68 10.18 6.03
N ILE A 113 4.83 9.83 4.76
CA ILE A 113 3.71 9.42 3.90
C ILE A 113 3.62 7.90 3.94
N VAL A 114 2.42 7.35 4.16
CA VAL A 114 2.22 5.89 4.19
C VAL A 114 1.03 5.46 3.35
N ASP A 115 1.11 4.25 2.80
CA ASP A 115 -0.01 3.61 2.10
C ASP A 115 0.01 2.09 2.33
N ASP A 116 -1.06 1.41 1.94
CA ASP A 116 -1.18 -0.04 2.06
C ASP A 116 -0.31 -0.77 1.01
N ILE A 117 -0.57 -0.58 -0.27
CA ILE A 117 0.13 -1.24 -1.37
C ILE A 117 0.58 -0.23 -2.43
N LEU A 118 1.87 -0.22 -2.71
CA LEU A 118 2.45 0.52 -3.83
C LEU A 118 2.28 -0.29 -5.13
N THR A 119 1.62 0.29 -6.11
CA THR A 119 1.50 -0.25 -7.48
C THR A 119 2.20 0.66 -8.49
N THR A 120 1.52 1.70 -8.95
CA THR A 120 2.06 2.70 -9.89
C THR A 120 2.64 3.93 -9.18
N GLY A 121 2.36 4.09 -7.89
CA GLY A 121 2.77 5.25 -7.10
C GLY A 121 1.88 6.48 -7.24
N GLY A 122 0.80 6.42 -8.03
CA GLY A 122 -0.07 7.56 -8.27
C GLY A 122 -0.63 8.18 -6.99
N SER A 123 -1.28 7.38 -6.12
CA SER A 123 -1.85 7.86 -4.85
C SER A 123 -0.80 8.51 -3.94
N ILE A 124 0.39 7.92 -3.87
CA ILE A 124 1.50 8.45 -3.07
C ILE A 124 2.00 9.77 -3.66
N ASN A 125 2.19 9.86 -4.99
CA ASN A 125 2.62 11.09 -5.64
C ASN A 125 1.61 12.24 -5.45
N GLU A 126 0.31 11.95 -5.47
CA GLU A 126 -0.73 12.93 -5.14
C GLU A 126 -0.57 13.47 -3.71
N VAL A 127 -0.27 12.60 -2.73
CA VAL A 127 -0.03 13.02 -1.34
C VAL A 127 1.31 13.76 -1.22
N VAL A 128 2.36 13.34 -1.92
CA VAL A 128 3.65 14.07 -2.00
C VAL A 128 3.42 15.50 -2.47
N ASN A 129 2.66 15.69 -3.54
CA ASN A 129 2.35 17.01 -4.08
C ASN A 129 1.55 17.85 -3.06
N LEU A 130 0.54 17.26 -2.41
CA LEU A 130 -0.21 17.95 -1.37
C LEU A 130 0.67 18.40 -0.19
N VAL A 131 1.55 17.53 0.30
CA VAL A 131 2.48 17.88 1.40
C VAL A 131 3.43 19.00 0.97
N LYS A 132 3.89 18.99 -0.29
CA LYS A 132 4.72 20.08 -0.85
C LYS A 132 3.95 21.41 -0.93
N GLU A 133 2.67 21.39 -1.33
CA GLU A 133 1.82 22.60 -1.36
C GLU A 133 1.72 23.26 0.03
N TYR A 134 1.67 22.44 1.09
CA TYR A 134 1.69 22.92 2.49
C TYR A 134 3.11 23.17 3.04
N LYS A 135 4.14 23.02 2.20
CA LYS A 135 5.56 23.17 2.58
C LYS A 135 6.00 22.24 3.71
N GLY A 136 5.36 21.07 3.84
CA GLY A 136 5.77 20.03 4.78
C GLY A 136 7.14 19.44 4.39
N ASN A 137 7.89 18.99 5.37
CA ASN A 137 9.19 18.34 5.19
C ASN A 137 9.01 16.82 5.08
N ILE A 138 8.97 16.27 3.86
CA ILE A 138 8.81 14.84 3.63
C ILE A 138 10.09 14.10 4.01
N ILE A 139 10.02 13.26 5.03
CA ILE A 139 11.13 12.46 5.54
C ILE A 139 11.27 11.13 4.81
N GLY A 140 10.13 10.57 4.39
CA GLY A 140 10.12 9.32 3.66
C GLY A 140 8.72 8.83 3.33
N ILE A 141 8.68 7.68 2.69
CA ILE A 141 7.48 6.98 2.26
C ILE A 141 7.53 5.56 2.80
N GLY A 142 6.46 5.12 3.45
CA GLY A 142 6.32 3.78 4.00
C GLY A 142 5.15 3.04 3.39
N VAL A 143 5.34 1.79 2.95
CA VAL A 143 4.25 0.95 2.45
C VAL A 143 4.32 -0.44 3.05
N LEU A 144 3.17 -1.09 3.23
CA LEU A 144 3.16 -2.47 3.71
C LEU A 144 3.70 -3.40 2.63
N LEU A 145 3.34 -3.16 1.37
CA LEU A 145 3.77 -3.98 0.25
C LEU A 145 4.13 -3.13 -0.96
N ASP A 146 5.30 -3.36 -1.54
CA ASP A 146 5.66 -2.86 -2.87
C ASP A 146 5.40 -3.93 -3.92
N ARG A 147 4.37 -3.73 -4.74
CA ARG A 147 3.99 -4.61 -5.85
C ARG A 147 4.64 -4.20 -7.17
N SER A 148 5.38 -3.10 -7.19
CA SER A 148 6.08 -2.65 -8.39
C SER A 148 7.35 -3.46 -8.70
N GLY A 149 7.74 -4.35 -7.79
CA GLY A 149 9.02 -5.05 -7.88
C GLY A 149 10.22 -4.11 -7.71
N GLY A 150 10.05 -2.99 -7.01
CA GLY A 150 11.09 -1.97 -6.84
C GLY A 150 11.28 -1.06 -8.05
N LYS A 151 10.37 -1.11 -9.03
CA LYS A 151 10.46 -0.29 -10.27
C LYS A 151 10.03 1.15 -10.06
N VAL A 152 9.07 1.40 -9.16
CA VAL A 152 8.61 2.75 -8.82
C VAL A 152 9.64 3.41 -7.91
N LYS A 153 10.02 4.63 -8.26
CA LYS A 153 10.98 5.46 -7.52
C LYS A 153 10.34 6.79 -7.15
N PHE A 154 10.77 7.32 -6.02
CA PHE A 154 10.40 8.65 -5.52
C PHE A 154 11.67 9.43 -5.21
N ASP A 155 11.57 10.75 -5.15
CA ASP A 155 12.66 11.64 -4.70
C ASP A 155 12.94 11.52 -3.19
N TYR A 156 12.15 10.70 -2.49
CA TYR A 156 12.22 10.47 -1.04
C TYR A 156 12.51 9.00 -0.75
N PRO A 157 13.14 8.69 0.40
CA PRO A 157 13.38 7.31 0.82
C PRO A 157 12.08 6.52 0.88
N LEU A 158 12.00 5.43 0.12
CA LEU A 158 10.90 4.45 0.16
C LEU A 158 11.31 3.25 0.99
N LYS A 159 10.51 2.89 2.00
CA LYS A 159 10.68 1.68 2.79
C LYS A 159 9.40 0.84 2.70
N ALA A 160 9.53 -0.38 2.18
CA ALA A 160 8.47 -1.39 2.14
C ALA A 160 8.77 -2.49 3.16
N LEU A 161 7.72 -3.16 3.68
CA LEU A 161 7.92 -4.36 4.49
C LEU A 161 8.27 -5.56 3.61
N ALA A 162 7.63 -5.66 2.45
CA ALA A 162 7.96 -6.67 1.45
C ALA A 162 7.83 -6.08 0.05
N THR A 163 8.66 -6.59 -0.87
CA THR A 163 8.57 -6.28 -2.30
C THR A 163 8.24 -7.56 -3.05
N VAL A 164 7.21 -7.50 -3.87
CA VAL A 164 6.73 -8.62 -4.71
C VAL A 164 6.60 -8.14 -6.14
N GLU A 165 7.17 -8.88 -7.05
CA GLU A 165 6.95 -8.67 -8.47
C GLU A 165 5.86 -9.63 -8.95
N ALA A 166 4.69 -9.09 -9.31
CA ALA A 166 3.63 -9.86 -9.94
C ALA A 166 4.02 -10.11 -11.41
N LYS A 167 4.15 -11.36 -11.78
CA LYS A 167 4.31 -11.70 -13.20
C LYS A 167 3.03 -11.39 -13.94
N THR A 168 3.16 -10.74 -15.07
CA THR A 168 2.03 -10.45 -15.97
C THR A 168 2.32 -11.01 -17.34
N TYR A 169 1.28 -11.51 -18.00
CA TYR A 169 1.37 -12.18 -19.29
C TYR A 169 0.33 -11.61 -20.25
N GLU A 170 0.69 -11.47 -21.52
CA GLU A 170 -0.28 -11.24 -22.58
C GLU A 170 -1.18 -12.49 -22.71
N PRO A 171 -2.50 -12.31 -22.98
CA PRO A 171 -3.42 -13.44 -23.10
C PRO A 171 -2.95 -14.54 -24.05
N ASP A 172 -2.37 -14.15 -25.18
CA ASP A 172 -1.91 -15.06 -26.24
C ASP A 172 -0.61 -15.81 -25.88
N ASN A 173 0.11 -15.36 -24.84
CA ASN A 173 1.39 -15.95 -24.39
C ASN A 173 1.37 -16.25 -22.88
N CYS A 174 0.20 -16.61 -22.35
CA CYS A 174 0.04 -16.90 -20.94
C CYS A 174 0.27 -18.38 -20.62
N PRO A 175 1.29 -18.76 -19.86
CA PRO A 175 1.55 -20.16 -19.51
C PRO A 175 0.41 -20.78 -18.70
N LEU A 176 -0.31 -19.99 -17.92
CA LEU A 176 -1.48 -20.46 -17.15
C LEU A 176 -2.67 -20.79 -18.05
N CYS A 177 -2.79 -20.13 -19.21
CA CYS A 177 -3.76 -20.50 -20.25
C CYS A 177 -3.39 -21.84 -20.91
N GLU A 178 -2.11 -22.04 -21.21
CA GLU A 178 -1.60 -23.29 -21.78
C GLU A 178 -1.83 -24.47 -20.83
N GLU A 179 -1.61 -24.25 -19.54
CA GLU A 179 -1.87 -25.22 -18.48
C GLU A 179 -3.38 -25.38 -18.14
N LYS A 180 -4.26 -24.64 -18.82
CA LYS A 180 -5.72 -24.65 -18.61
C LYS A 180 -6.14 -24.32 -17.17
N VAL A 181 -5.35 -23.50 -16.46
CA VAL A 181 -5.73 -22.99 -15.15
C VAL A 181 -6.94 -22.07 -15.32
N PRO A 182 -8.04 -22.24 -14.57
CA PRO A 182 -9.23 -21.40 -14.71
C PRO A 182 -8.94 -19.92 -14.53
N LEU A 183 -9.33 -19.08 -15.50
CA LEU A 183 -9.15 -17.63 -15.44
C LEU A 183 -10.24 -17.01 -14.57
N VAL A 184 -9.85 -16.26 -13.56
CA VAL A 184 -10.73 -15.55 -12.62
C VAL A 184 -10.60 -14.04 -12.83
N LYS A 185 -11.74 -13.33 -12.90
CA LYS A 185 -11.79 -11.87 -12.89
C LYS A 185 -12.19 -11.39 -11.51
N PRO A 186 -11.25 -10.94 -10.68
CA PRO A 186 -11.56 -10.42 -9.33
C PRO A 186 -12.47 -9.18 -9.39
N GLY A 187 -13.38 -9.05 -8.40
CA GLY A 187 -14.29 -7.90 -8.28
C GLY A 187 -15.59 -8.01 -9.10
N SER A 188 -15.75 -9.00 -9.98
CA SER A 188 -16.97 -9.17 -10.80
C SER A 188 -18.01 -10.16 -10.23
N LYS A 189 -17.65 -10.96 -9.23
CA LYS A 189 -18.54 -11.84 -8.42
C LYS A 189 -17.87 -12.12 -7.07
N LYS A 190 -18.66 -12.57 -6.06
CA LYS A 190 -18.09 -13.19 -4.86
C LYS A 190 -17.12 -14.27 -5.33
N ILE A 191 -15.84 -14.10 -4.98
CA ILE A 191 -14.87 -15.16 -5.14
C ILE A 191 -15.26 -16.19 -4.09
N ASP A 192 -15.86 -17.32 -4.49
CA ASP A 192 -16.03 -18.46 -3.60
C ASP A 192 -14.62 -18.97 -3.31
N LEU A 193 -14.12 -18.53 -2.19
CA LEU A 193 -12.81 -18.91 -1.65
C LEU A 193 -12.99 -20.31 -1.04
N LEU A 194 -12.72 -21.34 -1.83
CA LEU A 194 -12.52 -22.71 -1.36
C LEU A 194 -11.30 -22.82 -0.45
#